data_1231c9c3e1eebad3ae6d028d12ea2748
#
_entry.id   1231c9c3e1eebad3ae6d028d12ea2748
#
_cell.length_a   1.000
_cell.length_b   1.000
_cell.length_c   1.000
_cell.angle_alpha   90.00
_cell.angle_beta   90.00
_cell.angle_gamma   90.00
#
_symmetry.space_group_name_H-M   'P 1'
#
loop_
_entity.id
_entity.type
_entity.pdbx_description
1 polymer ?
#
loop_
_entity_poly.entity_id
_entity_poly.type
_entity_poly.pdbx_seq_one_letter_code
_entity_poly.pdbx_strand_id
1 'polypeptide(L)'
;MTVHLTSASTSHAQSELGCALDPLQSARAIAHWDAEMDVLIVGAGAAGASAAIEARKLGAEVMLLERASDGGGSTALSGGILYFGGGTEIQTACGFQDDIEEMFKYLLAASGANPDEHKVRMYCERNLEHYAWFKEQGLTFKPSFYGKKTTEPPGDDGLLYSGNENVWPFSQIAKPAPRGHKPQTIGSAGGVIMKALLTQASTLGARLEADTRVVGLVSDDDGRVVGVIARQAGKQLAIKARRGVILSAGGFIMNRSMVAAHAPKLLNVNLQIGNPGDDGAGILLGMSAGGYAIGMGEGFVSVPFYPPSKLVHGVLVNAQGQRFINEDAYHGRTGEYILRQSGGTAYLIVDEPNFARPLAQMQLKAAGDSLEALESELALPKGTLVHTVSFYNEHARRGVDPLFHKSQSYLKPLEHGPFAALDLSASKSIVPGFTMGGLDTLPGGEVLSAQRTPVRGLYAAGRNSCGLPRSAAGYSSGLSISCASFFGRQAGVSAARAE
;
A
#
# COMPACT_ATOMS: atom_id res chain seq x y z
N MET A 1 -20.17 -20.61 -11.09
CA MET A 1 -19.15 -21.65 -10.85
C MET A 1 -18.77 -21.57 -9.37
N THR A 2 -19.26 -22.52 -8.59
CA THR A 2 -19.17 -22.53 -7.12
C THR A 2 -17.81 -23.12 -6.75
N VAL A 3 -16.91 -22.28 -6.19
CA VAL A 3 -15.63 -22.77 -5.65
C VAL A 3 -15.89 -23.25 -4.22
N HIS A 4 -15.87 -24.56 -4.01
CA HIS A 4 -15.84 -25.17 -2.68
C HIS A 4 -14.46 -24.96 -2.05
N LEU A 5 -14.38 -24.11 -1.05
CA LEU A 5 -13.24 -24.05 -0.14
C LEU A 5 -13.46 -25.09 0.96
N THR A 6 -12.80 -26.23 0.84
CA THR A 6 -12.68 -27.22 1.92
C THR A 6 -11.77 -26.67 3.01
N SER A 7 -12.30 -26.60 4.23
CA SER A 7 -11.55 -26.30 5.45
C SER A 7 -10.59 -27.47 5.75
N ALA A 8 -9.32 -27.30 5.38
CA ALA A 8 -8.25 -28.15 5.88
C ALA A 8 -7.63 -27.47 7.10
N SER A 9 -7.93 -27.97 8.29
CA SER A 9 -7.18 -27.69 9.51
C SER A 9 -5.82 -28.37 9.39
N THR A 10 -4.83 -27.63 8.90
CA THR A 10 -3.43 -28.05 8.99
C THR A 10 -2.74 -27.21 10.06
N SER A 11 -2.47 -27.85 11.20
CA SER A 11 -1.45 -27.41 12.14
C SER A 11 -0.10 -27.38 11.41
N HIS A 12 0.22 -26.26 10.77
CA HIS A 12 1.56 -26.03 10.27
C HIS A 12 2.44 -25.69 11.46
N ALA A 13 3.34 -26.62 11.79
CA ALA A 13 4.55 -26.31 12.53
C ALA A 13 5.19 -25.10 11.82
N GLN A 14 5.11 -23.93 12.46
CA GLN A 14 5.80 -22.73 12.02
C GLN A 14 7.28 -23.00 12.17
N SER A 15 7.94 -23.39 11.07
CA SER A 15 9.38 -23.26 10.99
C SER A 15 9.68 -21.78 11.22
N GLU A 16 10.51 -21.47 12.20
CA GLU A 16 11.13 -20.16 12.38
C GLU A 16 11.97 -19.89 11.13
N LEU A 17 11.36 -19.38 10.08
CA LEU A 17 12.04 -18.81 8.93
C LEU A 17 12.52 -17.41 9.34
N GLY A 18 13.47 -17.39 10.28
CA GLY A 18 14.39 -16.29 10.41
C GLY A 18 15.05 -16.13 9.03
N CYS A 19 14.98 -14.93 8.45
CA CYS A 19 15.65 -14.61 7.19
C CYS A 19 17.16 -14.70 7.46
N ALA A 20 17.77 -15.87 7.26
CA ALA A 20 19.20 -16.04 7.42
C ALA A 20 19.87 -15.28 6.26
N LEU A 21 20.35 -14.09 6.56
CA LEU A 21 21.18 -13.28 5.68
C LEU A 21 22.64 -13.47 6.06
N ASP A 22 23.49 -13.49 5.05
CA ASP A 22 24.91 -13.44 5.25
C ASP A 22 25.32 -12.01 5.68
N PRO A 23 26.32 -11.84 6.55
CA PRO A 23 26.84 -10.52 6.89
C PRO A 23 27.40 -9.83 5.66
N LEU A 24 27.57 -8.50 5.71
CA LEU A 24 28.27 -7.74 4.67
C LEU A 24 29.66 -8.35 4.45
N GLN A 25 29.95 -8.72 3.18
CA GLN A 25 31.23 -9.33 2.82
C GLN A 25 32.18 -8.32 2.21
N SER A 26 33.48 -8.48 2.43
CA SER A 26 34.49 -7.71 1.72
C SER A 26 34.71 -8.27 0.31
N ALA A 27 34.84 -7.40 -0.69
CA ALA A 27 35.18 -7.78 -2.06
C ALA A 27 36.50 -8.55 -2.14
N ARG A 28 37.44 -8.33 -1.20
CA ARG A 28 38.70 -9.11 -1.11
C ARG A 28 38.47 -10.58 -0.76
N ALA A 29 37.35 -10.91 -0.10
CA ALA A 29 37.02 -12.29 0.25
C ALA A 29 36.37 -13.04 -0.93
N ILE A 30 36.01 -12.35 -2.00
CA ILE A 30 35.40 -12.95 -3.20
C ILE A 30 36.50 -13.49 -4.11
N ALA A 31 36.65 -14.79 -4.11
CA ALA A 31 37.68 -15.44 -4.93
C ALA A 31 37.36 -15.37 -6.44
N HIS A 32 36.05 -15.38 -6.78
CA HIS A 32 35.57 -15.34 -8.17
C HIS A 32 34.21 -14.66 -8.24
N TRP A 33 34.01 -13.84 -9.27
CA TRP A 33 32.72 -13.27 -9.63
C TRP A 33 32.07 -14.08 -10.74
N ASP A 34 30.90 -14.66 -10.47
CA ASP A 34 30.17 -15.49 -11.43
C ASP A 34 29.55 -14.67 -12.56
N ALA A 35 29.23 -13.41 -12.30
CA ALA A 35 28.74 -12.45 -13.28
C ALA A 35 29.11 -11.02 -12.88
N GLU A 36 29.10 -10.11 -13.88
CA GLU A 36 29.29 -8.68 -13.65
C GLU A 36 28.30 -7.87 -14.51
N MET A 37 27.67 -6.86 -13.91
CA MET A 37 26.70 -5.95 -14.52
C MET A 37 27.00 -4.51 -14.11
N ASP A 38 26.42 -3.53 -14.82
CA ASP A 38 26.46 -2.14 -14.35
C ASP A 38 25.58 -1.95 -13.12
N VAL A 39 24.32 -2.41 -13.20
CA VAL A 39 23.33 -2.25 -12.16
C VAL A 39 22.69 -3.60 -11.83
N LEU A 40 22.73 -3.96 -10.55
CA LEU A 40 22.00 -5.10 -10.02
C LEU A 40 20.74 -4.62 -9.32
N ILE A 41 19.61 -5.28 -9.56
CA ILE A 41 18.33 -4.96 -8.97
C ILE A 41 17.80 -6.18 -8.21
N VAL A 42 17.55 -6.02 -6.91
CA VAL A 42 17.07 -7.09 -6.04
C VAL A 42 15.56 -7.00 -5.91
N GLY A 43 14.85 -7.91 -6.57
CA GLY A 43 13.39 -7.97 -6.66
C GLY A 43 12.82 -7.38 -7.95
N ALA A 44 11.96 -8.14 -8.62
CA ALA A 44 11.33 -7.80 -9.90
C ALA A 44 9.85 -7.39 -9.76
N GLY A 45 9.51 -6.63 -8.71
CA GLY A 45 8.22 -5.93 -8.56
C GLY A 45 8.19 -4.60 -9.32
N ALA A 46 7.15 -3.77 -9.08
CA ALA A 46 6.99 -2.49 -9.79
C ALA A 46 8.22 -1.57 -9.69
N ALA A 47 8.85 -1.47 -8.52
CA ALA A 47 10.02 -0.62 -8.32
C ALA A 47 11.22 -1.13 -9.13
N GLY A 48 11.50 -2.44 -9.04
CA GLY A 48 12.64 -3.04 -9.73
C GLY A 48 12.49 -3.02 -11.26
N ALA A 49 11.30 -3.37 -11.78
CA ALA A 49 11.02 -3.32 -13.21
C ALA A 49 11.14 -1.88 -13.75
N SER A 50 10.62 -0.89 -13.02
CA SER A 50 10.74 0.52 -13.41
C SER A 50 12.19 1.02 -13.37
N ALA A 51 12.97 0.60 -12.37
CA ALA A 51 14.41 0.90 -12.30
C ALA A 51 15.17 0.29 -13.47
N ALA A 52 14.86 -0.97 -13.82
CA ALA A 52 15.48 -1.65 -14.95
C ALA A 52 15.22 -0.94 -16.28
N ILE A 53 13.97 -0.50 -16.53
CA ILE A 53 13.59 0.23 -17.73
C ILE A 53 14.44 1.50 -17.86
N GLU A 54 14.51 2.33 -16.82
CA GLU A 54 15.22 3.61 -16.89
C GLU A 54 16.75 3.42 -16.96
N ALA A 55 17.31 2.46 -16.24
CA ALA A 55 18.73 2.15 -16.32
C ALA A 55 19.11 1.64 -17.72
N ARG A 56 18.29 0.78 -18.33
CA ARG A 56 18.49 0.30 -19.72
C ARG A 56 18.37 1.41 -20.76
N LYS A 57 17.43 2.34 -20.59
CA LYS A 57 17.32 3.53 -21.47
C LYS A 57 18.60 4.37 -21.47
N LEU A 58 19.37 4.34 -20.37
CA LEU A 58 20.67 5.02 -20.25
C LEU A 58 21.86 4.15 -20.68
N GLY A 59 21.62 2.97 -21.26
CA GLY A 59 22.64 2.08 -21.79
C GLY A 59 23.34 1.20 -20.75
N ALA A 60 22.92 1.22 -19.46
CA ALA A 60 23.53 0.36 -18.45
C ALA A 60 23.18 -1.12 -18.68
N GLU A 61 24.11 -2.03 -18.40
CA GLU A 61 23.84 -3.47 -18.33
C GLU A 61 23.12 -3.79 -17.02
N VAL A 62 21.92 -4.36 -17.10
CA VAL A 62 21.03 -4.55 -15.95
C VAL A 62 20.64 -6.00 -15.76
N MET A 63 20.76 -6.47 -14.51
CA MET A 63 20.23 -7.77 -14.08
C MET A 63 19.28 -7.58 -12.90
N LEU A 64 18.05 -8.14 -13.04
CA LEU A 64 17.10 -8.29 -11.94
C LEU A 64 17.28 -9.68 -11.33
N LEU A 65 17.39 -9.74 -10.01
CA LEU A 65 17.52 -10.97 -9.23
C LEU A 65 16.21 -11.18 -8.47
N GLU A 66 15.42 -12.18 -8.87
CA GLU A 66 14.10 -12.47 -8.30
C GLU A 66 14.10 -13.84 -7.61
N ARG A 67 13.66 -13.86 -6.35
CA ARG A 67 13.63 -15.11 -5.58
C ARG A 67 12.52 -16.09 -6.00
N ALA A 68 11.44 -15.57 -6.58
CA ALA A 68 10.35 -16.36 -7.13
C ALA A 68 10.69 -16.86 -8.55
N SER A 69 9.88 -17.78 -9.06
CA SER A 69 10.04 -18.34 -10.41
C SER A 69 9.69 -17.36 -11.53
N ASP A 70 9.10 -16.20 -11.19
CA ASP A 70 8.79 -15.13 -12.14
C ASP A 70 8.71 -13.78 -11.41
N GLY A 71 8.83 -12.68 -12.16
CA GLY A 71 8.66 -11.33 -11.65
C GLY A 71 7.20 -10.96 -11.39
N GLY A 72 6.99 -9.82 -10.72
CA GLY A 72 5.64 -9.29 -10.44
C GLY A 72 5.45 -8.86 -9.00
N GLY A 73 5.97 -9.62 -8.06
CA GLY A 73 5.89 -9.32 -6.63
C GLY A 73 4.46 -9.08 -6.14
N SER A 74 4.32 -8.32 -5.08
CA SER A 74 3.01 -7.95 -4.51
C SER A 74 2.18 -7.06 -5.44
N THR A 75 2.82 -6.38 -6.40
CA THR A 75 2.12 -5.54 -7.38
C THR A 75 1.23 -6.37 -8.29
N ALA A 76 1.70 -7.53 -8.77
CA ALA A 76 0.91 -8.40 -9.63
C ALA A 76 -0.35 -8.94 -8.93
N LEU A 77 -0.33 -9.09 -7.60
CA LEU A 77 -1.44 -9.58 -6.78
C LEU A 77 -2.43 -8.49 -6.35
N SER A 78 -2.14 -7.22 -6.65
CA SER A 78 -2.93 -6.07 -6.21
C SER A 78 -4.07 -5.73 -7.16
N GLY A 79 -5.03 -4.91 -6.70
CA GLY A 79 -6.07 -4.32 -7.56
C GLY A 79 -5.54 -3.45 -8.69
N GLY A 80 -4.27 -3.03 -8.62
CA GLY A 80 -3.58 -2.31 -9.69
C GLY A 80 -4.07 -0.90 -9.93
N ILE A 81 -4.65 -0.24 -8.92
CA ILE A 81 -4.91 1.19 -8.97
C ILE A 81 -3.56 1.92 -8.93
N LEU A 82 -3.42 2.98 -9.72
CA LEU A 82 -2.30 3.91 -9.75
C LEU A 82 -2.79 5.28 -9.25
N TYR A 83 -1.92 6.06 -8.60
CA TYR A 83 -2.28 7.35 -8.02
C TYR A 83 -1.72 8.49 -8.85
N PHE A 84 -2.56 9.10 -9.66
CA PHE A 84 -2.21 10.22 -10.53
C PHE A 84 -3.16 11.41 -10.33
N GLY A 85 -2.64 12.60 -10.50
CA GLY A 85 -3.39 13.85 -10.39
C GLY A 85 -2.69 14.99 -11.12
N GLY A 86 -3.07 16.21 -10.77
CA GLY A 86 -2.50 17.41 -11.40
C GLY A 86 -3.09 17.71 -12.77
N GLY A 87 -4.26 17.17 -13.11
CA GLY A 87 -4.97 17.44 -14.36
C GLY A 87 -4.68 16.43 -15.47
N THR A 88 -4.73 15.14 -15.15
CA THR A 88 -4.62 14.08 -16.18
C THR A 88 -5.74 14.21 -17.22
N GLU A 89 -5.50 13.70 -18.44
CA GLU A 89 -6.52 13.70 -19.49
C GLU A 89 -7.80 12.97 -19.07
N ILE A 90 -7.68 11.92 -18.25
CA ILE A 90 -8.81 11.14 -17.73
C ILE A 90 -9.62 11.99 -16.73
N GLN A 91 -8.96 12.73 -15.83
CA GLN A 91 -9.63 13.67 -14.93
C GLN A 91 -10.43 14.71 -15.73
N THR A 92 -9.79 15.32 -16.72
CA THR A 92 -10.42 16.33 -17.59
C THR A 92 -11.59 15.75 -18.39
N ALA A 93 -11.43 14.57 -19.01
CA ALA A 93 -12.47 13.90 -19.78
C ALA A 93 -13.68 13.50 -18.93
N CYS A 94 -13.47 13.22 -17.63
CA CYS A 94 -14.54 12.94 -16.67
C CYS A 94 -15.13 14.22 -16.00
N GLY A 95 -14.69 15.42 -16.40
CA GLY A 95 -15.22 16.70 -15.89
C GLY A 95 -14.59 17.17 -14.58
N PHE A 96 -13.48 16.58 -14.15
CA PHE A 96 -12.77 16.98 -12.94
C PHE A 96 -11.60 17.93 -13.26
N GLN A 97 -11.43 18.92 -12.39
CA GLN A 97 -10.28 19.82 -12.40
C GLN A 97 -9.39 19.49 -11.21
N ASP A 98 -8.13 19.25 -11.48
CA ASP A 98 -7.09 19.03 -10.48
C ASP A 98 -5.83 19.78 -10.89
N ASP A 99 -4.98 20.11 -9.92
CA ASP A 99 -3.69 20.73 -10.16
C ASP A 99 -2.63 20.20 -9.21
N ILE A 100 -1.38 20.53 -9.50
CA ILE A 100 -0.20 20.04 -8.75
C ILE A 100 -0.25 20.51 -7.30
N GLU A 101 -0.68 21.76 -7.04
CA GLU A 101 -0.69 22.33 -5.69
C GLU A 101 -1.77 21.68 -4.82
N GLU A 102 -2.95 21.41 -5.36
CA GLU A 102 -4.01 20.74 -4.63
C GLU A 102 -3.66 19.28 -4.36
N MET A 103 -2.99 18.60 -5.31
CA MET A 103 -2.44 17.26 -5.09
C MET A 103 -1.36 17.27 -4.01
N PHE A 104 -0.46 18.26 -4.02
CA PHE A 104 0.60 18.40 -3.03
C PHE A 104 0.06 18.64 -1.62
N LYS A 105 -0.88 19.58 -1.44
CA LYS A 105 -1.54 19.83 -0.16
C LYS A 105 -2.19 18.57 0.40
N TYR A 106 -2.90 17.82 -0.46
CA TYR A 106 -3.53 16.58 -0.06
C TYR A 106 -2.50 15.53 0.39
N LEU A 107 -1.50 15.24 -0.43
CA LEU A 107 -0.51 14.22 -0.13
C LEU A 107 0.36 14.57 1.09
N LEU A 108 0.66 15.85 1.29
CA LEU A 108 1.39 16.32 2.47
C LEU A 108 0.58 16.04 3.74
N ALA A 109 -0.71 16.42 3.75
CA ALA A 109 -1.61 16.15 4.86
C ALA A 109 -1.84 14.64 5.09
N ALA A 110 -1.95 13.87 4.01
CA ALA A 110 -2.16 12.43 4.04
C ALA A 110 -0.93 11.64 4.52
N SER A 111 0.27 12.21 4.41
CA SER A 111 1.51 11.57 4.86
C SER A 111 1.68 11.56 6.39
N GLY A 112 0.79 12.22 7.15
CA GLY A 112 0.81 12.25 8.61
C GLY A 112 1.82 13.23 9.19
N ALA A 113 2.34 12.93 10.41
CA ALA A 113 3.13 13.89 11.18
C ALA A 113 4.54 14.15 10.63
N ASN A 114 5.11 13.23 9.88
CA ASN A 114 6.51 13.29 9.40
C ASN A 114 6.58 13.07 7.88
N PRO A 115 5.99 13.96 7.07
CA PRO A 115 6.07 13.86 5.62
C PRO A 115 7.49 14.08 5.12
N ASP A 116 7.83 13.45 4.00
CA ASP A 116 8.99 13.84 3.20
C ASP A 116 8.53 14.85 2.15
N GLU A 117 8.54 16.12 2.52
CA GLU A 117 8.02 17.18 1.66
C GLU A 117 8.73 17.23 0.30
N HIS A 118 10.04 16.97 0.29
CA HIS A 118 10.83 16.92 -0.95
C HIS A 118 10.37 15.84 -1.90
N LYS A 119 10.17 14.61 -1.39
CA LYS A 119 9.66 13.51 -2.19
C LYS A 119 8.22 13.74 -2.64
N VAL A 120 7.37 14.30 -1.75
CA VAL A 120 5.99 14.63 -2.10
C VAL A 120 5.96 15.69 -3.21
N ARG A 121 6.75 16.75 -3.09
CA ARG A 121 6.84 17.84 -4.10
C ARG A 121 7.30 17.28 -5.44
N MET A 122 8.42 16.58 -5.47
CA MET A 122 8.97 15.96 -6.69
C MET A 122 7.96 15.02 -7.36
N TYR A 123 7.25 14.21 -6.57
CA TYR A 123 6.23 13.31 -7.11
C TYR A 123 5.07 14.07 -7.74
N CYS A 124 4.58 15.14 -7.09
CA CYS A 124 3.47 15.94 -7.61
C CYS A 124 3.86 16.68 -8.90
N GLU A 125 5.01 17.35 -8.91
CA GLU A 125 5.50 18.11 -10.06
C GLU A 125 5.73 17.24 -11.29
N ARG A 126 6.18 16.00 -11.11
CA ARG A 126 6.47 15.05 -12.19
C ARG A 126 5.38 13.98 -12.38
N ASN A 127 4.21 14.19 -11.78
CA ASN A 127 3.15 13.19 -11.77
C ASN A 127 2.56 12.96 -13.16
N LEU A 128 2.31 14.01 -13.92
CA LEU A 128 1.81 13.92 -15.32
C LEU A 128 2.84 13.23 -16.24
N GLU A 129 4.14 13.51 -16.04
CA GLU A 129 5.21 12.77 -16.74
C GLU A 129 5.14 11.27 -16.39
N HIS A 130 4.93 10.94 -15.12
CA HIS A 130 4.85 9.56 -14.69
C HIS A 130 3.60 8.85 -15.21
N TYR A 131 2.46 9.55 -15.30
CA TYR A 131 1.26 9.04 -15.95
C TYR A 131 1.51 8.75 -17.44
N ALA A 132 2.11 9.69 -18.18
CA ALA A 132 2.48 9.52 -19.58
C ALA A 132 3.46 8.34 -19.76
N TRP A 133 4.45 8.21 -18.87
CA TRP A 133 5.39 7.10 -18.87
C TRP A 133 4.69 5.73 -18.78
N PHE A 134 3.65 5.56 -17.97
CA PHE A 134 2.89 4.31 -17.92
C PHE A 134 2.15 4.03 -19.23
N LYS A 135 1.64 5.06 -19.89
CA LYS A 135 1.02 4.92 -21.22
C LYS A 135 2.05 4.48 -22.28
N GLU A 136 3.28 4.99 -22.20
CA GLU A 136 4.39 4.54 -23.06
C GLU A 136 4.73 3.05 -22.84
N GLN A 137 4.50 2.51 -21.63
CA GLN A 137 4.65 1.09 -21.37
C GLN A 137 3.45 0.25 -21.89
N GLY A 138 2.50 0.87 -22.56
CA GLY A 138 1.34 0.20 -23.20
C GLY A 138 0.10 0.12 -22.31
N LEU A 139 0.05 0.80 -21.15
CA LEU A 139 -1.16 0.86 -20.33
C LEU A 139 -2.16 1.85 -20.92
N THR A 140 -3.42 1.45 -20.96
CA THR A 140 -4.55 2.30 -21.37
C THR A 140 -5.48 2.53 -20.19
N PHE A 141 -6.13 3.71 -20.18
CA PHE A 141 -7.08 4.10 -19.14
C PHE A 141 -8.38 4.55 -19.83
N LYS A 142 -9.49 4.01 -19.36
CA LYS A 142 -10.81 4.40 -19.89
C LYS A 142 -11.24 5.72 -19.28
N PRO A 143 -11.68 6.72 -20.06
CA PRO A 143 -12.17 8.00 -19.56
C PRO A 143 -13.59 7.85 -18.98
N SER A 144 -13.71 7.11 -17.90
CA SER A 144 -14.96 6.90 -17.16
C SER A 144 -14.69 6.93 -15.65
N PHE A 145 -15.64 7.53 -14.91
CA PHE A 145 -15.55 7.73 -13.47
C PHE A 145 -16.48 6.79 -12.72
N TYR A 146 -15.92 6.02 -11.79
CA TYR A 146 -16.67 5.20 -10.85
C TYR A 146 -16.96 5.99 -9.56
N GLY A 147 -18.19 6.48 -9.40
CA GLY A 147 -18.56 7.41 -8.33
C GLY A 147 -19.04 6.78 -7.02
N LYS A 148 -19.09 5.43 -6.92
CA LYS A 148 -19.56 4.76 -5.70
C LYS A 148 -18.39 4.37 -4.81
N LYS A 149 -18.61 4.31 -3.48
CA LYS A 149 -17.61 3.76 -2.55
C LYS A 149 -17.36 2.29 -2.86
N THR A 150 -16.10 1.96 -3.07
CA THR A 150 -15.63 0.59 -3.36
C THR A 150 -14.18 0.44 -2.95
N THR A 151 -13.73 -0.79 -2.79
CA THR A 151 -12.30 -1.12 -2.65
C THR A 151 -11.60 -1.16 -4.00
N GLU A 152 -12.35 -1.60 -5.04
CA GLU A 152 -11.92 -1.69 -6.44
C GLU A 152 -13.14 -1.57 -7.34
N PRO A 153 -13.09 -0.80 -8.45
CA PRO A 153 -14.18 -0.76 -9.42
C PRO A 153 -14.44 -2.15 -10.01
N PRO A 154 -15.70 -2.62 -10.05
CA PRO A 154 -16.03 -3.94 -10.59
C PRO A 154 -15.87 -4.04 -12.10
N GLY A 155 -15.94 -2.90 -12.80
CA GLY A 155 -15.77 -2.77 -14.24
C GLY A 155 -14.37 -2.31 -14.63
N ASP A 156 -14.29 -1.74 -15.83
CA ASP A 156 -13.07 -1.20 -16.43
C ASP A 156 -12.98 0.34 -16.31
N ASP A 157 -13.74 0.94 -15.38
CA ASP A 157 -13.68 2.38 -15.13
C ASP A 157 -12.28 2.82 -14.74
N GLY A 158 -11.80 3.88 -15.41
CA GLY A 158 -10.43 4.32 -15.28
C GLY A 158 -10.18 5.34 -14.18
N LEU A 159 -11.21 5.94 -13.56
CA LEU A 159 -11.06 7.00 -12.56
C LEU A 159 -11.96 6.75 -11.35
N LEU A 160 -11.42 6.97 -10.14
CA LEU A 160 -12.16 6.88 -8.88
C LEU A 160 -11.52 7.73 -7.78
N TYR A 161 -12.30 8.04 -6.75
CA TYR A 161 -11.74 8.46 -5.46
C TYR A 161 -11.15 7.22 -4.77
N SER A 162 -9.84 7.19 -4.58
CA SER A 162 -9.12 6.02 -4.07
C SER A 162 -8.57 6.18 -2.66
N GLY A 163 -8.83 7.34 -2.04
CA GLY A 163 -8.42 7.68 -0.68
C GLY A 163 -9.47 8.52 0.04
N ASN A 164 -9.00 9.54 0.75
CA ASN A 164 -9.83 10.47 1.51
C ASN A 164 -9.99 11.84 0.83
N GLU A 165 -9.75 11.95 -0.47
CA GLU A 165 -9.65 13.22 -1.20
C GLU A 165 -10.92 14.08 -1.07
N ASN A 166 -12.09 13.45 -1.00
CA ASN A 166 -13.39 14.11 -0.94
C ASN A 166 -14.09 14.02 0.42
N VAL A 167 -13.36 13.63 1.49
CA VAL A 167 -13.93 13.51 2.84
C VAL A 167 -13.17 14.36 3.85
N TRP A 168 -13.85 14.73 4.93
CA TRP A 168 -13.25 15.46 6.05
C TRP A 168 -12.14 14.64 6.75
N PRO A 169 -11.03 15.27 7.19
CA PRO A 169 -10.68 16.69 7.07
C PRO A 169 -10.02 17.08 5.74
N PHE A 170 -9.66 16.14 4.90
CA PHE A 170 -8.83 16.35 3.71
C PHE A 170 -9.51 17.27 2.67
N SER A 171 -10.82 17.15 2.52
CA SER A 171 -11.63 18.02 1.64
C SER A 171 -11.64 19.50 2.04
N GLN A 172 -11.17 19.84 3.25
CA GLN A 172 -11.00 21.21 3.71
C GLN A 172 -9.56 21.71 3.53
N ILE A 173 -8.61 20.81 3.30
CA ILE A 173 -7.18 21.10 3.13
C ILE A 173 -6.84 21.29 1.65
N ALA A 174 -7.41 20.45 0.81
CA ALA A 174 -7.18 20.46 -0.62
C ALA A 174 -8.50 20.32 -1.40
N LYS A 175 -8.58 20.93 -2.56
CA LYS A 175 -9.73 20.78 -3.46
C LYS A 175 -9.91 19.29 -3.82
N PRO A 176 -11.10 18.71 -3.59
CA PRO A 176 -11.35 17.33 -3.92
C PRO A 176 -11.22 17.02 -5.41
N ALA A 177 -10.41 16.03 -5.75
CA ALA A 177 -10.34 15.45 -7.09
C ALA A 177 -10.08 13.94 -7.00
N PRO A 178 -10.70 13.11 -7.87
CA PRO A 178 -10.39 11.68 -7.92
C PRO A 178 -9.01 11.49 -8.53
N ARG A 179 -8.13 10.76 -7.82
CA ARG A 179 -6.74 10.54 -8.21
C ARG A 179 -6.39 9.06 -8.41
N GLY A 180 -7.30 8.15 -8.11
CA GLY A 180 -7.13 6.74 -8.42
C GLY A 180 -7.38 6.48 -9.91
N HIS A 181 -6.34 5.97 -10.59
CA HIS A 181 -6.41 5.58 -12.00
C HIS A 181 -6.25 4.07 -12.13
N LYS A 182 -7.19 3.41 -12.76
CA LYS A 182 -7.13 1.96 -12.98
C LYS A 182 -6.87 1.69 -14.47
N PRO A 183 -5.83 0.93 -14.82
CA PRO A 183 -5.65 0.45 -16.19
C PRO A 183 -6.88 -0.30 -16.67
N GLN A 184 -7.23 -0.11 -17.95
CA GLN A 184 -8.44 -0.65 -18.54
C GLN A 184 -8.42 -2.18 -18.54
N THR A 185 -9.11 -2.75 -17.56
CA THR A 185 -9.34 -4.20 -17.44
C THR A 185 -10.52 -4.48 -16.51
N ILE A 186 -11.20 -5.60 -16.69
CA ILE A 186 -12.19 -6.11 -15.76
C ILE A 186 -11.45 -6.83 -14.63
N GLY A 187 -11.81 -6.54 -13.38
CA GLY A 187 -11.13 -7.08 -12.20
C GLY A 187 -9.79 -6.39 -11.95
N SER A 188 -8.90 -7.05 -11.22
CA SER A 188 -7.64 -6.50 -10.75
C SER A 188 -6.65 -6.22 -11.87
N ALA A 189 -6.02 -5.04 -11.85
CA ALA A 189 -5.09 -4.58 -12.89
C ALA A 189 -3.60 -4.80 -12.55
N GLY A 190 -3.27 -5.31 -11.36
CA GLY A 190 -1.88 -5.47 -10.92
C GLY A 190 -1.05 -6.35 -11.85
N GLY A 191 -1.63 -7.46 -12.32
CA GLY A 191 -1.00 -8.35 -13.30
C GLY A 191 -0.78 -7.69 -14.66
N VAL A 192 -1.73 -6.84 -15.10
CA VAL A 192 -1.60 -6.06 -16.35
C VAL A 192 -0.43 -5.09 -16.27
N ILE A 193 -0.32 -4.36 -15.15
CA ILE A 193 0.79 -3.43 -14.89
C ILE A 193 2.13 -4.17 -14.95
N MET A 194 2.25 -5.28 -14.21
CA MET A 194 3.53 -5.99 -14.13
C MET A 194 3.93 -6.63 -15.46
N LYS A 195 2.96 -7.19 -16.19
CA LYS A 195 3.21 -7.70 -17.54
C LYS A 195 3.79 -6.61 -18.47
N ALA A 196 3.20 -5.43 -18.46
CA ALA A 196 3.68 -4.30 -19.27
C ALA A 196 5.12 -3.90 -18.89
N LEU A 197 5.38 -3.71 -17.58
CA LEU A 197 6.70 -3.29 -17.09
C LEU A 197 7.80 -4.34 -17.36
N LEU A 198 7.53 -5.60 -17.08
CA LEU A 198 8.52 -6.68 -17.29
C LEU A 198 8.78 -6.93 -18.76
N THR A 199 7.74 -6.88 -19.61
CA THR A 199 7.91 -6.97 -21.07
C THR A 199 8.79 -5.84 -21.58
N GLN A 200 8.57 -4.61 -21.14
CA GLN A 200 9.38 -3.47 -21.56
C GLN A 200 10.83 -3.58 -21.07
N ALA A 201 11.03 -3.96 -19.80
CA ALA A 201 12.38 -4.17 -19.27
C ALA A 201 13.15 -5.22 -20.09
N SER A 202 12.51 -6.34 -20.41
CA SER A 202 13.08 -7.39 -21.26
C SER A 202 13.36 -6.92 -22.69
N THR A 203 12.42 -6.17 -23.31
CA THR A 203 12.59 -5.60 -24.65
C THR A 203 13.80 -4.66 -24.73
N LEU A 204 14.08 -3.92 -23.66
CA LEU A 204 15.27 -3.06 -23.55
C LEU A 204 16.54 -3.85 -23.20
N GLY A 205 16.45 -5.17 -23.01
CA GLY A 205 17.59 -6.04 -22.76
C GLY A 205 17.99 -6.14 -21.27
N ALA A 206 17.09 -5.84 -20.33
CA ALA A 206 17.31 -6.19 -18.93
C ALA A 206 17.19 -7.72 -18.77
N ARG A 207 18.12 -8.31 -18.02
CA ARG A 207 18.16 -9.75 -17.76
C ARG A 207 17.45 -10.05 -16.44
N LEU A 208 16.47 -10.96 -16.46
CA LEU A 208 15.78 -11.46 -15.26
C LEU A 208 16.34 -12.84 -14.89
N GLU A 209 16.92 -12.95 -13.69
CA GLU A 209 17.32 -14.20 -13.07
C GLU A 209 16.31 -14.58 -12.00
N ALA A 210 15.39 -15.44 -12.35
CA ALA A 210 14.41 -16.02 -11.44
C ALA A 210 15.03 -17.11 -10.54
N ASP A 211 14.28 -17.55 -9.52
CA ASP A 211 14.73 -18.53 -8.54
C ASP A 211 16.08 -18.18 -7.88
N THR A 212 16.39 -16.86 -7.84
CA THR A 212 17.68 -16.32 -7.41
C THR A 212 17.48 -15.40 -6.20
N ARG A 213 17.77 -15.92 -5.01
CA ARG A 213 17.62 -15.19 -3.75
C ARG A 213 18.93 -14.50 -3.36
N VAL A 214 18.93 -13.18 -3.29
CA VAL A 214 20.03 -12.40 -2.69
C VAL A 214 20.02 -12.61 -1.17
N VAL A 215 21.18 -12.98 -0.61
CA VAL A 215 21.35 -13.28 0.81
C VAL A 215 22.41 -12.41 1.49
N GLY A 216 23.24 -11.68 0.74
CA GLY A 216 24.28 -10.80 1.27
C GLY A 216 24.64 -9.70 0.30
N LEU A 217 25.23 -8.62 0.83
CA LEU A 217 25.87 -7.56 0.04
C LEU A 217 27.39 -7.68 0.12
N VAL A 218 28.07 -7.14 -0.89
CA VAL A 218 29.54 -7.10 -0.95
C VAL A 218 29.97 -5.65 -1.05
N SER A 219 30.94 -5.23 -0.22
CA SER A 219 31.55 -3.90 -0.27
C SER A 219 33.04 -3.95 -0.58
N ASP A 220 33.52 -2.87 -1.22
CA ASP A 220 34.95 -2.64 -1.35
C ASP A 220 35.58 -2.09 -0.06
N ASP A 221 36.89 -1.78 -0.12
CA ASP A 221 37.63 -1.26 1.03
C ASP A 221 37.19 0.12 1.50
N ASP A 222 36.59 0.89 0.59
CA ASP A 222 36.05 2.24 0.86
C ASP A 222 34.60 2.21 1.35
N GLY A 223 34.04 1.01 1.60
CA GLY A 223 32.67 0.78 2.05
C GLY A 223 31.60 0.97 0.98
N ARG A 224 31.98 1.14 -0.30
CA ARG A 224 31.03 1.15 -1.42
C ARG A 224 30.47 -0.25 -1.64
N VAL A 225 29.16 -0.37 -1.81
CA VAL A 225 28.53 -1.63 -2.23
C VAL A 225 28.84 -1.87 -3.69
N VAL A 226 29.49 -3.01 -3.98
CA VAL A 226 30.01 -3.38 -5.31
C VAL A 226 29.48 -4.72 -5.81
N GLY A 227 28.53 -5.34 -5.09
CA GLY A 227 27.94 -6.60 -5.53
C GLY A 227 27.03 -7.24 -4.51
N VAL A 228 26.58 -8.42 -4.84
CA VAL A 228 25.70 -9.24 -4.02
C VAL A 228 26.16 -10.69 -3.95
N ILE A 229 25.78 -11.36 -2.86
CA ILE A 229 25.79 -12.82 -2.76
C ILE A 229 24.36 -13.31 -2.96
N ALA A 230 24.18 -14.22 -3.89
CA ALA A 230 22.90 -14.83 -4.20
C ALA A 230 22.96 -16.36 -4.07
N ARG A 231 21.79 -16.97 -3.92
CA ARG A 231 21.63 -18.43 -3.95
C ARG A 231 20.64 -18.81 -5.04
N GLN A 232 21.07 -19.73 -5.90
CA GLN A 232 20.28 -20.26 -7.01
C GLN A 232 20.51 -21.76 -7.13
N ALA A 233 19.44 -22.55 -7.12
CA ALA A 233 19.52 -24.02 -7.23
C ALA A 233 20.54 -24.66 -6.26
N GLY A 234 20.62 -24.20 -5.03
CA GLY A 234 21.56 -24.67 -3.99
C GLY A 234 23.01 -24.18 -4.13
N LYS A 235 23.34 -23.43 -5.19
CA LYS A 235 24.66 -22.83 -5.38
C LYS A 235 24.68 -21.39 -4.85
N GLN A 236 25.83 -20.99 -4.31
CA GLN A 236 26.11 -19.59 -4.00
C GLN A 236 26.77 -18.93 -5.21
N LEU A 237 26.32 -17.74 -5.55
CA LEU A 237 26.83 -16.92 -6.65
C LEU A 237 27.28 -15.58 -6.08
N ALA A 238 28.44 -15.09 -6.51
CA ALA A 238 28.90 -13.73 -6.30
C ALA A 238 28.72 -12.93 -7.58
N ILE A 239 27.91 -11.86 -7.55
CA ILE A 239 27.58 -11.05 -8.73
C ILE A 239 28.02 -9.62 -8.47
N LYS A 240 28.88 -9.09 -9.37
CA LYS A 240 29.46 -7.75 -9.23
C LYS A 240 28.59 -6.69 -9.89
N ALA A 241 28.44 -5.55 -9.19
CA ALA A 241 27.83 -4.33 -9.69
C ALA A 241 28.89 -3.26 -9.90
N ARG A 242 29.12 -2.84 -11.14
CA ARG A 242 30.09 -1.77 -11.45
C ARG A 242 29.63 -0.42 -10.91
N ARG A 243 28.32 -0.14 -10.96
CA ARG A 243 27.73 1.18 -10.62
C ARG A 243 26.90 1.15 -9.35
N GLY A 244 26.10 0.12 -9.14
CA GLY A 244 25.32 0.03 -7.91
C GLY A 244 24.32 -1.12 -7.82
N VAL A 245 23.82 -1.30 -6.60
CA VAL A 245 22.80 -2.28 -6.24
C VAL A 245 21.53 -1.56 -5.81
N ILE A 246 20.38 -1.90 -6.41
CA ILE A 246 19.06 -1.34 -6.08
C ILE A 246 18.25 -2.39 -5.31
N LEU A 247 17.87 -2.10 -4.08
CA LEU A 247 17.01 -2.94 -3.26
C LEU A 247 15.54 -2.61 -3.51
N SER A 248 14.77 -3.57 -4.02
CA SER A 248 13.33 -3.44 -4.37
C SER A 248 12.53 -4.71 -4.05
N ALA A 249 12.98 -5.48 -3.05
CA ALA A 249 12.45 -6.79 -2.67
C ALA A 249 11.19 -6.76 -1.78
N GLY A 250 10.50 -5.62 -1.67
CA GLY A 250 9.25 -5.50 -0.93
C GLY A 250 9.41 -5.13 0.55
N GLY A 251 8.32 -5.28 1.31
CA GLY A 251 8.26 -4.96 2.74
C GLY A 251 8.52 -6.17 3.65
N PHE A 252 7.92 -6.13 4.87
CA PHE A 252 8.19 -7.19 5.87
C PHE A 252 6.93 -7.77 6.53
N ILE A 253 5.76 -7.63 5.89
CA ILE A 253 4.50 -8.10 6.49
C ILE A 253 4.45 -9.61 6.71
N MET A 254 5.22 -10.40 5.96
CA MET A 254 5.32 -11.84 6.11
C MET A 254 6.32 -12.26 7.21
N ASN A 255 7.14 -11.33 7.73
CA ASN A 255 8.06 -11.58 8.83
C ASN A 255 7.42 -11.19 10.16
N ARG A 256 6.77 -12.17 10.81
CA ARG A 256 6.04 -11.92 12.04
C ARG A 256 6.91 -11.38 13.17
N SER A 257 8.19 -11.78 13.24
CA SER A 257 9.13 -11.27 14.23
C SER A 257 9.45 -9.80 14.02
N MET A 258 9.71 -9.37 12.76
CA MET A 258 9.89 -7.96 12.42
C MET A 258 8.61 -7.15 12.67
N VAL A 259 7.44 -7.70 12.32
CA VAL A 259 6.15 -7.05 12.61
C VAL A 259 5.96 -6.86 14.11
N ALA A 260 6.22 -7.89 14.93
CA ALA A 260 6.11 -7.79 16.38
C ALA A 260 7.08 -6.77 16.99
N ALA A 261 8.31 -6.69 16.47
CA ALA A 261 9.34 -5.78 16.95
C ALA A 261 9.07 -4.30 16.55
N HIS A 262 8.60 -4.06 15.35
CA HIS A 262 8.54 -2.72 14.79
C HIS A 262 7.13 -2.16 14.64
N ALA A 263 6.14 -2.98 14.27
CA ALA A 263 4.77 -2.57 13.97
C ALA A 263 3.73 -3.49 14.65
N PRO A 264 3.71 -3.61 15.98
CA PRO A 264 2.88 -4.58 16.69
C PRO A 264 1.38 -4.44 16.40
N LYS A 265 0.88 -3.25 16.02
CA LYS A 265 -0.51 -3.05 15.57
C LYS A 265 -0.86 -3.93 14.38
N LEU A 266 0.11 -4.25 13.50
CA LEU A 266 -0.09 -5.09 12.33
C LEU A 266 -0.18 -6.59 12.65
N LEU A 267 0.03 -7.01 13.91
CA LEU A 267 -0.28 -8.38 14.34
C LEU A 267 -1.78 -8.71 14.25
N ASN A 268 -2.64 -7.69 14.20
CA ASN A 268 -4.08 -7.83 13.95
C ASN A 268 -4.41 -8.10 12.47
N VAL A 269 -3.45 -7.94 11.55
CA VAL A 269 -3.63 -8.26 10.14
C VAL A 269 -3.76 -9.77 9.99
N ASN A 270 -4.88 -10.23 9.44
CA ASN A 270 -5.17 -11.63 9.17
C ASN A 270 -5.22 -11.96 7.67
N LEU A 271 -5.10 -10.94 6.81
CA LEU A 271 -4.90 -11.06 5.38
C LEU A 271 -3.71 -10.17 4.96
N GLN A 272 -2.53 -10.76 4.87
CA GLN A 272 -1.32 -10.05 4.44
C GLN A 272 -1.42 -9.70 2.95
N ILE A 273 -1.42 -8.38 2.65
CA ILE A 273 -1.39 -7.89 1.27
C ILE A 273 0.08 -7.84 0.81
N GLY A 274 0.58 -8.96 0.36
CA GLY A 274 1.95 -9.12 -0.10
C GLY A 274 2.19 -10.52 -0.66
N ASN A 275 3.30 -10.70 -1.38
CA ASN A 275 3.75 -12.03 -1.76
C ASN A 275 4.57 -12.66 -0.60
N PRO A 276 4.79 -13.98 -0.61
CA PRO A 276 5.58 -14.65 0.43
C PRO A 276 7.00 -14.09 0.61
N GLY A 277 7.51 -13.34 -0.37
CA GLY A 277 8.80 -12.67 -0.34
C GLY A 277 8.85 -11.35 0.42
N ASP A 278 7.73 -10.83 0.92
CA ASP A 278 7.70 -9.62 1.75
C ASP A 278 8.17 -9.91 3.19
N ASP A 279 9.38 -10.50 3.33
CA ASP A 279 9.97 -10.98 4.57
C ASP A 279 10.97 -10.00 5.22
N GLY A 280 11.16 -8.82 4.62
CA GLY A 280 12.07 -7.79 5.13
C GLY A 280 13.54 -7.97 4.72
N ALA A 281 13.87 -9.00 3.95
CA ALA A 281 15.26 -9.30 3.58
C ALA A 281 15.98 -8.11 2.96
N GLY A 282 15.34 -7.39 2.02
CA GLY A 282 15.97 -6.23 1.38
C GLY A 282 16.22 -5.07 2.35
N ILE A 283 15.35 -4.84 3.33
CA ILE A 283 15.57 -3.83 4.38
C ILE A 283 16.77 -4.22 5.24
N LEU A 284 16.83 -5.48 5.68
CA LEU A 284 17.93 -5.99 6.50
C LEU A 284 19.26 -5.98 5.75
N LEU A 285 19.27 -6.31 4.44
CA LEU A 285 20.44 -6.18 3.59
C LEU A 285 20.94 -4.73 3.55
N GLY A 286 20.05 -3.76 3.35
CA GLY A 286 20.44 -2.36 3.36
C GLY A 286 21.00 -1.90 4.71
N MET A 287 20.40 -2.36 5.80
CA MET A 287 20.89 -2.09 7.17
C MET A 287 22.26 -2.71 7.43
N SER A 288 22.53 -3.91 6.92
CA SER A 288 23.84 -4.57 7.07
C SER A 288 24.98 -3.79 6.40
N ALA A 289 24.67 -2.99 5.37
CA ALA A 289 25.62 -2.11 4.70
C ALA A 289 25.67 -0.67 5.30
N GLY A 290 25.05 -0.45 6.48
CA GLY A 290 25.04 0.84 7.16
C GLY A 290 23.83 1.73 6.85
N GLY A 291 22.87 1.25 6.08
CA GLY A 291 21.60 1.95 5.83
C GLY A 291 20.75 2.08 7.09
N TYR A 292 19.96 3.13 7.18
CA TYR A 292 19.05 3.39 8.30
C TYR A 292 17.59 3.23 7.87
N ALA A 293 16.80 2.51 8.67
CA ALA A 293 15.37 2.29 8.40
C ALA A 293 14.51 3.23 9.24
N ILE A 294 13.50 3.83 8.61
CA ILE A 294 12.56 4.77 9.22
C ILE A 294 11.10 4.36 8.99
N GLY A 295 10.19 4.89 9.80
CA GLY A 295 8.76 4.63 9.66
C GLY A 295 8.36 3.17 9.87
N MET A 296 9.21 2.35 10.48
CA MET A 296 9.01 0.89 10.61
C MET A 296 7.74 0.52 11.39
N GLY A 297 7.23 1.40 12.25
CA GLY A 297 5.96 1.23 12.97
C GLY A 297 4.71 1.48 12.12
N GLU A 298 4.87 1.98 10.90
CA GLU A 298 3.75 2.31 10.03
C GLU A 298 3.39 1.16 9.07
N GLY A 299 2.10 1.05 8.82
CA GLY A 299 1.57 0.08 7.87
C GLY A 299 0.12 0.38 7.54
N PHE A 300 -0.28 0.03 6.36
CA PHE A 300 -1.66 0.07 5.93
C PHE A 300 -2.43 -1.05 6.60
N VAL A 301 -3.61 -0.73 7.11
CA VAL A 301 -4.63 -1.67 7.56
C VAL A 301 -5.97 -1.28 6.97
N SER A 302 -6.86 -2.22 6.77
CA SER A 302 -8.20 -1.96 6.29
C SER A 302 -9.21 -2.83 7.01
N VAL A 303 -10.41 -2.31 7.18
CA VAL A 303 -11.61 -3.10 7.51
C VAL A 303 -12.68 -2.66 6.52
N PRO A 304 -12.74 -3.30 5.33
CA PRO A 304 -13.64 -2.89 4.28
C PRO A 304 -15.08 -3.34 4.62
N PHE A 305 -15.99 -2.40 4.84
CA PHE A 305 -17.41 -2.67 5.06
C PHE A 305 -18.28 -2.31 3.84
N TYR A 306 -17.66 -1.74 2.82
CA TYR A 306 -18.28 -1.54 1.51
C TYR A 306 -17.39 -2.18 0.40
N PRO A 307 -17.93 -2.60 -0.74
CA PRO A 307 -19.32 -2.54 -1.17
C PRO A 307 -20.22 -3.52 -0.38
N PRO A 308 -21.56 -3.33 -0.36
CA PRO A 308 -22.36 -2.33 -1.10
C PRO A 308 -22.28 -0.93 -0.49
N SER A 309 -22.22 0.11 -1.35
CA SER A 309 -22.01 1.49 -0.92
C SER A 309 -23.11 2.05 -0.01
N LYS A 310 -24.32 1.48 -0.01
CA LYS A 310 -25.41 1.91 0.87
C LYS A 310 -25.10 1.67 2.36
N LEU A 311 -24.20 0.76 2.71
CA LEU A 311 -23.74 0.54 4.08
C LEU A 311 -23.04 1.78 4.68
N VAL A 312 -22.52 2.67 3.82
CA VAL A 312 -21.91 3.93 4.26
C VAL A 312 -22.94 4.87 4.91
N HIS A 313 -24.25 4.67 4.70
CA HIS A 313 -25.30 5.42 5.40
C HIS A 313 -25.44 5.04 6.87
N GLY A 314 -24.93 3.87 7.29
CA GLY A 314 -24.90 3.43 8.68
C GLY A 314 -24.00 4.29 9.57
N VAL A 315 -23.92 3.93 10.85
CA VAL A 315 -23.12 4.60 11.87
C VAL A 315 -22.18 3.62 12.54
N LEU A 316 -20.88 3.95 12.59
CA LEU A 316 -19.85 3.14 13.24
C LEU A 316 -19.76 3.50 14.72
N VAL A 317 -19.93 2.51 15.59
CA VAL A 317 -19.79 2.68 17.04
C VAL A 317 -18.78 1.69 17.63
N ASN A 318 -18.12 2.10 18.72
CA ASN A 318 -17.22 1.28 19.51
C ASN A 318 -17.96 0.44 20.58
N ALA A 319 -17.22 -0.27 21.44
CA ALA A 319 -17.77 -1.06 22.55
C ALA A 319 -18.51 -0.22 23.62
N GLN A 320 -18.41 1.10 23.58
CA GLN A 320 -19.15 2.03 24.44
C GLN A 320 -20.39 2.60 23.76
N GLY A 321 -20.73 2.16 22.54
CA GLY A 321 -21.86 2.69 21.78
C GLY A 321 -21.59 4.09 21.20
N GLN A 322 -20.35 4.54 21.11
CA GLN A 322 -19.96 5.88 20.67
C GLN A 322 -19.38 5.86 19.26
N ARG A 323 -19.79 6.82 18.43
CA ARG A 323 -19.13 7.05 17.13
C ARG A 323 -17.69 7.52 17.33
N PHE A 324 -16.81 7.18 16.39
CA PHE A 324 -15.38 7.51 16.46
C PHE A 324 -14.79 7.97 15.14
N ILE A 325 -15.56 7.96 14.05
CA ILE A 325 -15.09 8.33 12.70
C ILE A 325 -16.29 8.69 11.80
N ASN A 326 -16.03 9.43 10.72
CA ASN A 326 -16.97 9.59 9.62
C ASN A 326 -16.97 8.32 8.74
N GLU A 327 -18.12 7.74 8.53
CA GLU A 327 -18.28 6.44 7.84
C GLU A 327 -18.03 6.50 6.33
N ASP A 328 -18.01 7.69 5.75
CA ASP A 328 -17.62 7.93 4.36
C ASP A 328 -16.11 8.02 4.14
N ALA A 329 -15.31 7.87 5.21
CA ALA A 329 -13.85 7.79 5.12
C ALA A 329 -13.40 6.57 4.28
N TYR A 330 -12.21 6.67 3.73
CA TYR A 330 -11.58 5.56 3.04
C TYR A 330 -11.38 4.36 3.98
N HIS A 331 -11.61 3.15 3.48
CA HIS A 331 -11.60 1.93 4.30
C HIS A 331 -10.29 1.67 5.07
N GLY A 332 -9.15 2.17 4.57
CA GLY A 332 -7.89 2.13 5.29
C GLY A 332 -7.89 3.04 6.52
N ARG A 333 -8.46 4.27 6.39
CA ARG A 333 -8.65 5.16 7.53
C ARG A 333 -9.61 4.55 8.57
N THR A 334 -10.71 3.97 8.10
CA THR A 334 -11.65 3.27 8.97
C THR A 334 -10.98 2.12 9.73
N GLY A 335 -10.19 1.28 9.05
CA GLY A 335 -9.46 0.19 9.68
C GLY A 335 -8.49 0.67 10.76
N GLU A 336 -7.70 1.71 10.48
CA GLU A 336 -6.80 2.31 11.47
C GLU A 336 -7.54 2.82 12.71
N TYR A 337 -8.69 3.46 12.52
CA TYR A 337 -9.50 3.97 13.64
C TYR A 337 -10.20 2.86 14.41
N ILE A 338 -10.59 1.76 13.78
CA ILE A 338 -11.09 0.56 14.47
C ILE A 338 -10.02 -0.04 15.37
N LEU A 339 -8.77 -0.17 14.88
CA LEU A 339 -7.67 -0.71 15.68
C LEU A 339 -7.30 0.18 16.89
N ARG A 340 -7.64 1.46 16.86
CA ARG A 340 -7.47 2.38 17.99
C ARG A 340 -8.54 2.23 19.06
N GLN A 341 -9.67 1.59 18.75
CA GLN A 341 -10.73 1.35 19.77
C GLN A 341 -10.30 0.26 20.73
N SER A 342 -10.83 0.29 21.93
CA SER A 342 -10.56 -0.72 22.96
C SER A 342 -10.85 -2.13 22.44
N GLY A 343 -9.87 -3.01 22.47
CA GLY A 343 -9.97 -4.36 21.91
C GLY A 343 -10.20 -4.42 20.39
N GLY A 344 -10.04 -3.30 19.66
CA GLY A 344 -10.36 -3.23 18.24
C GLY A 344 -11.85 -3.51 17.94
N THR A 345 -12.74 -3.24 18.91
CA THR A 345 -14.18 -3.52 18.78
C THR A 345 -14.89 -2.40 18.05
N ALA A 346 -15.67 -2.76 17.03
CA ALA A 346 -16.51 -1.83 16.28
C ALA A 346 -17.74 -2.53 15.70
N TYR A 347 -18.85 -1.82 15.66
CA TYR A 347 -20.12 -2.26 15.07
C TYR A 347 -20.60 -1.22 14.07
N LEU A 348 -21.03 -1.66 12.88
CA LEU A 348 -21.77 -0.82 11.96
C LEU A 348 -23.27 -0.98 12.23
N ILE A 349 -23.89 0.08 12.70
CA ILE A 349 -25.33 0.15 12.96
C ILE A 349 -26.03 0.63 11.71
N VAL A 350 -27.03 -0.13 11.28
CA VAL A 350 -27.88 0.20 10.12
C VAL A 350 -29.34 -0.07 10.46
N ASP A 351 -30.24 0.64 9.79
CA ASP A 351 -31.66 0.37 9.81
C ASP A 351 -32.08 -0.45 8.58
N GLU A 352 -33.32 -0.90 8.52
CA GLU A 352 -33.83 -1.79 7.46
C GLU A 352 -33.57 -1.24 6.04
N PRO A 353 -33.87 0.03 5.69
CA PRO A 353 -33.63 0.57 4.34
C PRO A 353 -32.15 0.58 3.94
N ASN A 354 -31.21 0.75 4.89
CA ASN A 354 -29.78 0.84 4.64
C ASN A 354 -29.07 -0.50 4.83
N PHE A 355 -29.74 -1.53 5.31
CA PHE A 355 -29.15 -2.87 5.43
C PHE A 355 -28.82 -3.47 4.07
N ALA A 356 -27.64 -4.06 3.96
CA ALA A 356 -27.21 -4.93 2.87
C ALA A 356 -26.24 -5.97 3.38
N ARG A 357 -26.17 -7.10 2.71
CA ARG A 357 -25.11 -8.09 2.96
C ARG A 357 -23.79 -7.53 2.42
N PRO A 358 -22.78 -7.34 3.28
CA PRO A 358 -21.46 -6.93 2.83
C PRO A 358 -20.80 -8.02 1.99
N LEU A 359 -20.01 -7.64 1.00
CA LEU A 359 -19.23 -8.60 0.20
C LEU A 359 -18.07 -9.21 1.01
N ALA A 360 -17.47 -8.43 1.94
CA ALA A 360 -16.55 -8.99 2.93
C ALA A 360 -17.34 -9.83 3.94
N GLN A 361 -16.71 -10.89 4.49
CA GLN A 361 -17.34 -11.83 5.42
C GLN A 361 -17.64 -11.21 6.80
N MET A 362 -18.39 -10.13 6.82
CA MET A 362 -18.89 -9.52 8.06
C MET A 362 -20.12 -10.28 8.56
N GLN A 363 -20.12 -10.55 9.85
CA GLN A 363 -21.24 -11.24 10.49
C GLN A 363 -22.26 -10.26 11.00
N LEU A 364 -23.53 -10.58 10.90
CA LEU A 364 -24.60 -9.96 11.67
C LEU A 364 -24.37 -10.31 13.14
N LYS A 365 -24.03 -9.32 13.96
CA LYS A 365 -23.77 -9.50 15.39
C LYS A 365 -25.07 -9.58 16.20
N ALA A 366 -25.99 -8.65 15.91
CA ALA A 366 -27.26 -8.53 16.57
C ALA A 366 -28.29 -7.82 15.68
N ALA A 367 -29.57 -8.01 15.98
CA ALA A 367 -30.67 -7.24 15.39
C ALA A 367 -31.73 -6.98 16.47
N GLY A 368 -32.49 -5.90 16.32
CA GLY A 368 -33.55 -5.54 17.26
C GLY A 368 -34.61 -4.65 16.61
N ASP A 369 -35.84 -4.74 17.06
CA ASP A 369 -36.94 -3.92 16.53
C ASP A 369 -36.82 -2.46 16.93
N SER A 370 -36.04 -2.16 17.99
CA SER A 370 -35.68 -0.80 18.42
C SER A 370 -34.17 -0.68 18.71
N LEU A 371 -33.69 0.56 18.86
CA LEU A 371 -32.31 0.83 19.25
C LEU A 371 -31.98 0.34 20.66
N GLU A 372 -32.97 0.41 21.59
CA GLU A 372 -32.85 -0.10 22.96
C GLU A 372 -32.68 -1.65 22.95
N ALA A 373 -33.46 -2.34 22.12
CA ALA A 373 -33.36 -3.78 21.97
C ALA A 373 -31.98 -4.14 21.41
N LEU A 374 -31.53 -3.46 20.35
CA LEU A 374 -30.21 -3.67 19.76
C LEU A 374 -29.06 -3.36 20.74
N GLU A 375 -29.17 -2.28 21.51
CA GLU A 375 -28.21 -1.91 22.56
C GLU A 375 -28.06 -3.02 23.60
N SER A 376 -29.19 -3.56 24.05
CA SER A 376 -29.22 -4.69 25.00
C SER A 376 -28.56 -5.95 24.42
N GLU A 377 -28.91 -6.32 23.19
CA GLU A 377 -28.34 -7.49 22.50
C GLU A 377 -26.82 -7.39 22.29
N LEU A 378 -26.32 -6.16 22.08
CA LEU A 378 -24.88 -5.87 21.96
C LEU A 378 -24.18 -5.77 23.31
N ALA A 379 -24.92 -5.84 24.43
CA ALA A 379 -24.42 -5.61 25.78
C ALA A 379 -23.65 -4.27 25.94
N LEU A 380 -24.12 -3.23 25.26
CA LEU A 380 -23.55 -1.88 25.38
C LEU A 380 -24.02 -1.21 26.66
N PRO A 381 -23.30 -0.20 27.16
CA PRO A 381 -23.77 0.58 28.32
C PRO A 381 -25.13 1.22 28.01
N LYS A 382 -26.07 1.09 28.96
CA LYS A 382 -27.46 1.50 28.78
C LYS A 382 -27.61 2.96 28.37
N GLY A 383 -28.35 3.20 27.29
CA GLY A 383 -28.67 4.51 26.74
C GLY A 383 -27.59 5.09 25.80
N THR A 384 -26.40 4.49 25.71
CA THR A 384 -25.30 5.08 24.94
C THR A 384 -25.53 5.00 23.43
N LEU A 385 -25.97 3.84 22.92
CA LEU A 385 -26.29 3.68 21.49
C LEU A 385 -27.49 4.54 21.11
N VAL A 386 -28.52 4.52 21.93
CA VAL A 386 -29.74 5.31 21.73
C VAL A 386 -29.40 6.80 21.63
N HIS A 387 -28.61 7.34 22.58
CA HIS A 387 -28.15 8.74 22.52
C HIS A 387 -27.31 9.05 21.30
N THR A 388 -26.37 8.17 20.96
CA THR A 388 -25.49 8.34 19.81
C THR A 388 -26.28 8.44 18.50
N VAL A 389 -27.22 7.51 18.28
CA VAL A 389 -28.04 7.49 17.06
C VAL A 389 -29.07 8.62 17.07
N SER A 390 -29.68 8.95 18.22
CA SER A 390 -30.62 10.07 18.31
C SER A 390 -29.96 11.41 17.97
N PHE A 391 -28.76 11.67 18.51
CA PHE A 391 -27.98 12.86 18.18
C PHE A 391 -27.62 12.90 16.68
N TYR A 392 -27.13 11.77 16.13
CA TYR A 392 -26.84 11.66 14.71
C TYR A 392 -28.08 11.95 13.87
N ASN A 393 -29.23 11.33 14.17
CA ASN A 393 -30.48 11.47 13.42
C ASN A 393 -30.99 12.92 13.43
N GLU A 394 -30.93 13.61 14.59
CA GLU A 394 -31.35 15.01 14.69
C GLU A 394 -30.58 15.89 13.70
N HIS A 395 -29.27 15.70 13.61
CA HIS A 395 -28.41 16.50 12.75
C HIS A 395 -28.43 16.03 11.28
N ALA A 396 -28.54 14.73 11.05
CA ALA A 396 -28.65 14.16 9.70
C ALA A 396 -29.91 14.65 8.95
N ARG A 397 -31.04 14.83 9.65
CA ARG A 397 -32.26 15.46 9.06
C ARG A 397 -32.03 16.89 8.59
N ARG A 398 -31.06 17.60 9.18
CA ARG A 398 -30.65 18.95 8.79
C ARG A 398 -29.54 18.95 7.74
N GLY A 399 -29.06 17.76 7.30
CA GLY A 399 -28.00 17.60 6.32
C GLY A 399 -26.60 17.91 6.85
N VAL A 400 -26.38 17.87 8.17
CA VAL A 400 -25.07 18.16 8.80
C VAL A 400 -24.67 17.05 9.78
N ASP A 401 -23.37 16.84 9.94
CA ASP A 401 -22.77 15.99 10.98
C ASP A 401 -21.74 16.84 11.75
N PRO A 402 -22.11 17.40 12.92
CA PRO A 402 -21.23 18.33 13.63
C PRO A 402 -20.03 17.67 14.32
N LEU A 403 -20.05 16.35 14.53
CA LEU A 403 -18.98 15.64 15.23
C LEU A 403 -17.90 15.08 14.30
N PHE A 404 -18.31 14.47 13.20
CA PHE A 404 -17.37 13.76 12.34
C PHE A 404 -17.40 14.25 10.88
N HIS A 405 -18.30 15.20 10.56
CA HIS A 405 -18.38 15.83 9.25
C HIS A 405 -18.59 14.84 8.08
N LYS A 406 -19.37 13.79 8.31
CA LYS A 406 -19.78 12.87 7.26
C LYS A 406 -20.47 13.65 6.13
N SER A 407 -20.10 13.37 4.90
CA SER A 407 -20.59 14.10 3.72
C SER A 407 -22.10 14.01 3.58
N GLN A 408 -22.73 15.10 3.19
CA GLN A 408 -24.20 15.19 3.06
C GLN A 408 -24.79 14.08 2.19
N SER A 409 -24.11 13.67 1.14
CA SER A 409 -24.53 12.58 0.25
C SER A 409 -24.68 11.22 0.93
N TYR A 410 -24.03 11.04 2.10
CA TYR A 410 -24.08 9.82 2.90
C TYR A 410 -24.85 9.99 4.21
N LEU A 411 -25.33 11.19 4.52
CA LEU A 411 -26.15 11.45 5.70
C LEU A 411 -27.56 10.95 5.47
N LYS A 412 -27.98 9.96 6.25
CA LYS A 412 -29.37 9.50 6.33
C LYS A 412 -29.67 9.18 7.79
N PRO A 413 -30.78 9.70 8.34
CA PRO A 413 -31.23 9.26 9.66
C PRO A 413 -31.50 7.75 9.67
N LEU A 414 -31.20 7.08 10.77
CA LEU A 414 -31.52 5.68 11.01
C LEU A 414 -32.81 5.63 11.86
N GLU A 415 -33.97 5.44 11.22
CA GLU A 415 -35.30 5.63 11.85
C GLU A 415 -36.24 4.44 11.70
N HIS A 416 -35.90 3.50 10.79
CA HIS A 416 -36.81 2.44 10.42
C HIS A 416 -36.25 1.09 10.88
N GLY A 417 -36.80 0.58 11.99
CA GLY A 417 -36.49 -0.77 12.43
C GLY A 417 -37.02 -1.85 11.45
N PRO A 418 -36.52 -3.08 11.54
CA PRO A 418 -35.50 -3.51 12.51
C PRO A 418 -34.13 -2.90 12.25
N PHE A 419 -33.40 -2.68 13.34
CA PHE A 419 -32.01 -2.24 13.32
C PHE A 419 -31.07 -3.43 13.38
N ALA A 420 -29.91 -3.31 12.75
CA ALA A 420 -28.91 -4.36 12.73
C ALA A 420 -27.51 -3.80 13.06
N ALA A 421 -26.69 -4.62 13.71
CA ALA A 421 -25.28 -4.37 13.95
C ALA A 421 -24.45 -5.40 13.19
N LEU A 422 -23.61 -4.93 12.24
CA LEU A 422 -22.61 -5.74 11.60
C LEU A 422 -21.30 -5.68 12.38
N ASP A 423 -20.67 -6.82 12.66
CA ASP A 423 -19.44 -6.89 13.45
C ASP A 423 -18.22 -6.52 12.58
N LEU A 424 -17.64 -5.35 12.85
CA LEU A 424 -16.41 -4.87 12.22
C LEU A 424 -15.20 -4.98 13.15
N SER A 425 -15.34 -5.67 14.27
CA SER A 425 -14.23 -5.85 15.21
C SER A 425 -13.04 -6.53 14.51
N ALA A 426 -11.83 -6.07 14.79
CA ALA A 426 -10.61 -6.56 14.16
C ALA A 426 -10.42 -8.09 14.29
N SER A 427 -10.88 -8.66 15.42
CA SER A 427 -10.84 -10.11 15.68
C SER A 427 -11.89 -10.94 14.92
N LYS A 428 -12.88 -10.30 14.30
CA LYS A 428 -14.03 -10.94 13.63
C LYS A 428 -14.12 -10.61 12.14
N SER A 429 -13.42 -9.58 11.70
CA SER A 429 -13.43 -9.12 10.32
C SER A 429 -12.19 -9.57 9.56
N ILE A 430 -12.23 -9.49 8.24
CA ILE A 430 -11.04 -9.55 7.41
C ILE A 430 -10.31 -8.21 7.59
N VAL A 431 -9.05 -8.29 8.01
CA VAL A 431 -8.17 -7.14 8.23
C VAL A 431 -6.97 -7.25 7.27
N PRO A 432 -7.11 -6.77 6.03
CA PRO A 432 -6.00 -6.71 5.09
C PRO A 432 -4.97 -5.68 5.53
N GLY A 433 -3.67 -5.96 5.29
CA GLY A 433 -2.63 -5.00 5.62
C GLY A 433 -1.26 -5.30 5.05
N PHE A 434 -0.39 -4.29 5.04
CA PHE A 434 1.02 -4.36 4.65
C PHE A 434 1.84 -3.28 5.35
N THR A 435 3.17 -3.46 5.39
CA THR A 435 4.11 -2.51 6.01
C THR A 435 4.47 -1.36 5.08
N MET A 436 4.71 -0.16 5.62
CA MET A 436 5.06 1.05 4.87
C MET A 436 6.45 1.60 5.20
N GLY A 437 7.04 1.23 6.33
CA GLY A 437 8.41 1.59 6.69
C GLY A 437 9.47 0.87 5.88
N GLY A 438 10.68 1.40 5.87
CA GLY A 438 11.83 0.87 5.16
C GLY A 438 13.04 1.78 5.25
N LEU A 439 14.04 1.56 4.41
CA LEU A 439 15.28 2.35 4.37
C LEU A 439 14.98 3.83 4.09
N ASP A 440 15.67 4.73 4.79
CA ASP A 440 15.68 6.16 4.47
C ASP A 440 16.49 6.37 3.18
N THR A 441 15.95 7.20 2.28
CA THR A 441 16.60 7.43 0.97
C THR A 441 16.46 8.88 0.55
N LEU A 442 17.42 9.36 -0.24
CA LEU A 442 17.24 10.58 -1.04
C LEU A 442 16.18 10.35 -2.14
N PRO A 443 15.67 11.42 -2.78
CA PRO A 443 14.74 11.29 -3.90
C PRO A 443 15.29 10.47 -5.08
N GLY A 444 16.59 10.41 -5.26
CA GLY A 444 17.27 9.58 -6.26
C GLY A 444 17.37 8.09 -5.90
N GLY A 445 16.90 7.70 -4.71
CA GLY A 445 16.94 6.33 -4.22
C GLY A 445 18.19 5.97 -3.42
N GLU A 446 19.19 6.84 -3.30
CA GLU A 446 20.43 6.61 -2.53
C GLU A 446 20.06 6.32 -1.07
N VAL A 447 20.48 5.16 -0.55
CA VAL A 447 20.24 4.75 0.83
C VAL A 447 21.04 5.61 1.78
N LEU A 448 20.40 6.10 2.85
CA LEU A 448 21.03 6.95 3.87
C LEU A 448 21.41 6.14 5.11
N SER A 449 22.56 6.48 5.69
CA SER A 449 22.95 6.06 7.03
C SER A 449 22.17 6.81 8.11
N ALA A 450 22.34 6.42 9.39
CA ALA A 450 21.78 7.16 10.53
C ALA A 450 22.26 8.63 10.62
N GLN A 451 23.43 8.94 10.06
CA GLN A 451 23.99 10.29 9.96
C GLN A 451 23.51 11.03 8.69
N ARG A 452 22.56 10.45 7.95
CA ARG A 452 22.01 10.97 6.70
C ARG A 452 23.05 11.16 5.58
N THR A 453 24.10 10.36 5.60
CA THR A 453 25.07 10.28 4.50
C THR A 453 24.72 9.12 3.58
N PRO A 454 24.85 9.26 2.25
CA PRO A 454 24.59 8.17 1.33
C PRO A 454 25.54 6.98 1.52
N VAL A 455 24.98 5.77 1.57
CA VAL A 455 25.74 4.52 1.46
C VAL A 455 26.12 4.35 -0.01
N ARG A 456 27.39 4.50 -0.34
CA ARG A 456 27.89 4.50 -1.73
C ARG A 456 27.56 3.21 -2.43
N GLY A 457 27.08 3.29 -3.68
CA GLY A 457 26.73 2.14 -4.49
C GLY A 457 25.44 1.42 -4.09
N LEU A 458 24.68 1.94 -3.09
CA LEU A 458 23.46 1.32 -2.62
C LEU A 458 22.24 2.24 -2.78
N TYR A 459 21.21 1.70 -3.41
CA TYR A 459 19.93 2.36 -3.67
C TYR A 459 18.77 1.52 -3.15
N ALA A 460 17.62 2.15 -2.89
CA ALA A 460 16.40 1.42 -2.55
C ALA A 460 15.16 2.14 -3.09
N ALA A 461 14.15 1.35 -3.46
CA ALA A 461 12.86 1.85 -3.92
C ALA A 461 11.72 0.89 -3.55
N GLY A 462 10.48 1.36 -3.71
CA GLY A 462 9.30 0.60 -3.31
C GLY A 462 9.26 0.41 -1.79
N ARG A 463 8.73 -0.73 -1.32
CA ARG A 463 8.61 -1.01 0.12
C ARG A 463 9.91 -1.45 0.80
N ASN A 464 11.03 -1.52 0.07
CA ASN A 464 12.35 -1.54 0.70
C ASN A 464 12.76 -0.18 1.25
N SER A 465 12.16 0.91 0.74
CA SER A 465 12.36 2.27 1.24
C SER A 465 11.09 2.79 1.92
N CYS A 466 11.25 3.77 2.83
CA CYS A 466 10.14 4.55 3.33
C CYS A 466 9.76 5.59 2.27
N GLY A 467 8.65 5.33 1.56
CA GLY A 467 8.17 6.15 0.44
C GLY A 467 7.25 7.30 0.88
N LEU A 468 6.30 7.65 -0.01
CA LEU A 468 5.28 8.68 0.22
C LEU A 468 4.18 8.25 1.20
N PRO A 469 3.65 7.00 1.19
CA PRO A 469 2.67 6.60 2.18
C PRO A 469 3.37 6.37 3.53
N ARG A 470 3.24 7.36 4.43
CA ARG A 470 3.83 7.35 5.77
C ARG A 470 2.81 7.32 6.91
N SER A 471 1.52 7.23 6.58
CA SER A 471 0.43 7.16 7.57
C SER A 471 -0.67 6.22 7.10
N ALA A 472 -1.05 5.27 7.95
CA ALA A 472 -2.19 4.40 7.68
C ALA A 472 -3.49 5.19 7.48
N ALA A 473 -3.74 6.19 8.33
CA ALA A 473 -4.96 7.00 8.31
C ALA A 473 -5.09 7.90 7.07
N GLY A 474 -3.97 8.23 6.42
CA GLY A 474 -3.93 9.07 5.22
C GLY A 474 -3.72 8.29 3.92
N TYR A 475 -3.49 6.98 3.99
CA TYR A 475 -3.20 6.17 2.81
C TYR A 475 -4.32 6.27 1.76
N SER A 476 -3.92 6.26 0.49
CA SER A 476 -4.81 6.16 -0.67
C SER A 476 -4.40 4.99 -1.55
N SER A 477 -5.39 4.20 -2.03
CA SER A 477 -5.12 3.12 -2.99
C SER A 477 -4.42 3.65 -4.24
N GLY A 478 -3.42 2.90 -4.68
CA GLY A 478 -2.59 3.27 -5.82
C GLY A 478 -1.29 3.97 -5.46
N LEU A 479 -1.24 4.67 -4.31
CA LEU A 479 -0.05 5.44 -3.93
C LEU A 479 1.19 4.53 -3.76
N SER A 480 1.03 3.31 -3.22
CA SER A 480 2.17 2.38 -3.08
C SER A 480 2.79 1.98 -4.41
N ILE A 481 1.97 1.63 -5.42
CA ILE A 481 2.48 1.21 -6.74
C ILE A 481 3.10 2.41 -7.47
N SER A 482 2.39 3.54 -7.48
CA SER A 482 2.88 4.74 -8.16
C SER A 482 4.14 5.31 -7.51
N CYS A 483 4.22 5.32 -6.18
CA CYS A 483 5.44 5.68 -5.46
C CYS A 483 6.59 4.70 -5.76
N ALA A 484 6.31 3.39 -5.74
CA ALA A 484 7.32 2.37 -6.01
C ALA A 484 7.88 2.50 -7.43
N SER A 485 7.03 2.64 -8.44
CA SER A 485 7.45 2.80 -9.82
C SER A 485 8.15 4.14 -10.07
N PHE A 486 7.64 5.25 -9.49
CA PHE A 486 8.25 6.56 -9.65
C PHE A 486 9.67 6.61 -9.06
N PHE A 487 9.83 6.23 -7.79
CA PHE A 487 11.16 6.23 -7.15
C PHE A 487 12.03 5.07 -7.62
N GLY A 488 11.45 3.98 -8.14
CA GLY A 488 12.18 2.96 -8.89
C GLY A 488 12.86 3.54 -10.14
N ARG A 489 12.13 4.35 -10.92
CA ARG A 489 12.71 5.08 -12.08
C ARG A 489 13.86 5.98 -11.63
N GLN A 490 13.69 6.77 -10.55
CA GLN A 490 14.75 7.64 -10.04
C GLN A 490 15.99 6.84 -9.63
N ALA A 491 15.81 5.74 -8.88
CA ALA A 491 16.90 4.86 -8.47
C ALA A 491 17.64 4.24 -9.68
N GLY A 492 16.87 3.83 -10.71
CA GLY A 492 17.46 3.32 -11.96
C GLY A 492 18.33 4.36 -12.67
N VAL A 493 17.83 5.60 -12.76
CA VAL A 493 18.61 6.73 -13.35
C VAL A 493 19.85 7.04 -12.53
N SER A 494 19.71 7.14 -11.19
CA SER A 494 20.84 7.44 -10.30
C SER A 494 21.93 6.36 -10.36
N ALA A 495 21.53 5.10 -10.25
CA ALA A 495 22.47 3.98 -10.30
C ALA A 495 23.18 3.89 -11.69
N ALA A 496 22.44 4.09 -12.79
CA ALA A 496 23.03 4.04 -14.13
C ALA A 496 24.02 5.18 -14.43
N ARG A 497 23.91 6.30 -13.70
CA ARG A 497 24.82 7.47 -13.86
C ARG A 497 25.96 7.47 -12.85
N ALA A 498 25.95 6.56 -11.87
CA ALA A 498 27.02 6.47 -10.89
C ALA A 498 28.36 6.05 -11.56
N GLU A 499 29.46 6.67 -11.08
CA GLU A 499 30.83 6.37 -11.51
C GLU A 499 31.45 5.22 -10.71
#